data_38b8d7791edd49df86ecd7d3092a394a
#
_entry.id   38b8d7791edd49df86ecd7d3092a394a
#
_cell.length_a   1.000
_cell.length_b   1.000
_cell.length_c   1.000
_cell.angle_alpha   90.00
_cell.angle_beta   90.00
_cell.angle_gamma   90.00
#
_symmetry.space_group_name_H-M   'P 1'
#
loop_
_entity.id
_entity.type
_entity.pdbx_description
1 polymer ?
#
loop_
_entity_poly.entity_id
_entity_poly.type
_entity_poly.pdbx_seq_one_letter_code
_entity_poly.pdbx_strand_id
1 'polypeptide(L)'
;MSSTERKQLHKDFGLMVTGLSLKDDLSNIEVLQIKEWIDNYSLVVFPSQHLNDQSHLEFTKKLGEPEPNHVSLGRDGVVNYFGTIGNVQPDGSVAGNSHKQTRFLTGNNMWHSDSSFRKVPSFVSIMSVYEVPEHGGDTEYVSARAAYSRLSSEVRELIEPLEVIHDYVFSRSKVADVD
;
A
#
# COMPACT_ATOMS: atom_id res chain seq x y z
N MET A 1 -13.12 20.57 -18.36
CA MET A 1 -12.80 19.73 -17.18
C MET A 1 -13.45 18.38 -17.40
N SER A 2 -12.69 17.30 -17.46
CA SER A 2 -13.24 15.95 -17.51
C SER A 2 -14.04 15.72 -16.23
N SER A 3 -15.25 15.20 -16.33
CA SER A 3 -16.04 14.87 -15.14
C SER A 3 -15.41 13.68 -14.45
N THR A 4 -15.13 13.80 -13.16
CA THR A 4 -14.66 12.67 -12.35
C THR A 4 -15.78 11.63 -12.24
N GLU A 5 -15.50 10.42 -12.68
CA GLU A 5 -16.42 9.28 -12.56
C GLU A 5 -15.95 8.34 -11.46
N ARG A 6 -16.90 7.71 -10.78
CA ARG A 6 -16.64 6.83 -9.64
C ARG A 6 -17.39 5.52 -9.80
N LYS A 7 -16.68 4.40 -9.56
CA LYS A 7 -17.26 3.06 -9.58
C LYS A 7 -16.83 2.31 -8.32
N GLN A 8 -17.78 1.88 -7.52
CA GLN A 8 -17.50 1.00 -6.39
C GLN A 8 -17.04 -0.38 -6.90
N LEU A 9 -15.94 -0.90 -6.33
CA LEU A 9 -15.33 -2.15 -6.77
C LEU A 9 -15.90 -3.37 -6.05
N HIS A 10 -16.24 -3.21 -4.78
CA HIS A 10 -16.82 -4.27 -3.96
C HIS A 10 -17.89 -3.68 -3.02
N LYS A 11 -18.86 -4.48 -2.58
CA LYS A 11 -19.96 -4.03 -1.71
C LYS A 11 -19.52 -3.42 -0.38
N ASP A 12 -18.37 -3.83 0.14
CA ASP A 12 -17.88 -3.41 1.45
C ASP A 12 -16.79 -2.33 1.39
N PHE A 13 -16.04 -2.25 0.28
CA PHE A 13 -14.88 -1.36 0.15
C PHE A 13 -14.44 -1.24 -1.31
N GLY A 14 -13.49 -0.34 -1.57
CA GLY A 14 -12.87 -0.17 -2.88
C GLY A 14 -13.64 0.75 -3.81
N LEU A 15 -12.97 1.79 -4.28
CA LEU A 15 -13.48 2.78 -5.23
C LEU A 15 -12.51 2.92 -6.39
N MET A 16 -13.00 2.84 -7.62
CA MET A 16 -12.26 3.26 -8.80
C MET A 16 -12.68 4.67 -9.19
N VAL A 17 -11.70 5.53 -9.46
CA VAL A 17 -11.91 6.93 -9.83
C VAL A 17 -11.22 7.18 -11.16
N THR A 18 -11.97 7.70 -12.14
CA THR A 18 -11.45 8.12 -13.45
C THR A 18 -11.72 9.61 -13.68
N GLY A 19 -11.04 10.18 -14.66
CA GLY A 19 -11.21 11.61 -15.00
C GLY A 19 -10.44 12.58 -14.10
N LEU A 20 -9.64 12.07 -13.16
CA LEU A 20 -8.72 12.85 -12.32
C LEU A 20 -7.28 12.45 -12.66
N SER A 21 -6.39 13.42 -12.85
CA SER A 21 -4.96 13.20 -13.07
C SER A 21 -4.19 13.50 -11.80
N LEU A 22 -3.45 12.51 -11.28
CA LEU A 22 -2.62 12.65 -10.10
C LEU A 22 -1.28 13.34 -10.37
N LYS A 23 -0.93 13.53 -11.65
CA LYS A 23 0.25 14.30 -12.07
C LYS A 23 0.04 15.80 -12.01
N ASP A 24 -1.22 16.23 -12.11
CA ASP A 24 -1.57 17.63 -12.16
C ASP A 24 -1.50 18.25 -10.76
N ASP A 25 -1.48 19.57 -10.71
CA ASP A 25 -1.51 20.28 -9.44
C ASP A 25 -2.92 20.22 -8.83
N LEU A 26 -3.16 19.16 -8.07
CA LEU A 26 -4.44 18.98 -7.38
C LEU A 26 -4.71 20.10 -6.40
N SER A 27 -5.90 20.68 -6.49
CA SER A 27 -6.40 21.66 -5.51
C SER A 27 -6.58 21.02 -4.13
N ASN A 28 -6.61 21.84 -3.08
CA ASN A 28 -6.90 21.36 -1.72
C ASN A 28 -8.25 20.66 -1.62
N ILE A 29 -9.23 21.04 -2.42
CA ILE A 29 -10.56 20.39 -2.44
C ILE A 29 -10.46 18.99 -3.00
N GLU A 30 -9.71 18.78 -4.09
CA GLU A 30 -9.49 17.44 -4.66
C GLU A 30 -8.70 16.54 -3.71
N VAL A 31 -7.68 17.09 -3.05
CA VAL A 31 -6.92 16.35 -2.03
C VAL A 31 -7.80 15.92 -0.86
N LEU A 32 -8.65 16.81 -0.33
CA LEU A 32 -9.62 16.49 0.72
C LEU A 32 -10.61 15.42 0.25
N GLN A 33 -11.09 15.53 -0.97
CA GLN A 33 -11.99 14.55 -1.56
C GLN A 33 -11.33 13.16 -1.69
N ILE A 34 -10.05 13.09 -2.08
CA ILE A 34 -9.30 11.82 -2.13
C ILE A 34 -9.18 11.23 -0.72
N LYS A 35 -8.86 12.02 0.29
CA LYS A 35 -8.81 11.56 1.69
C LYS A 35 -10.16 11.02 2.15
N GLU A 36 -11.24 11.70 1.85
CA GLU A 36 -12.60 11.24 2.15
C GLU A 36 -12.92 9.90 1.47
N TRP A 37 -12.48 9.71 0.21
CA TRP A 37 -12.66 8.41 -0.46
C TRP A 37 -11.84 7.29 0.20
N ILE A 38 -10.62 7.58 0.63
CA ILE A 38 -9.78 6.61 1.37
C ILE A 38 -10.48 6.23 2.68
N ASP A 39 -10.98 7.20 3.44
CA ASP A 39 -11.68 6.97 4.70
C ASP A 39 -12.94 6.12 4.52
N ASN A 40 -13.71 6.40 3.48
CA ASN A 40 -14.98 5.71 3.25
C ASN A 40 -14.83 4.34 2.59
N TYR A 41 -13.88 4.21 1.66
CA TYR A 41 -13.73 3.01 0.83
C TYR A 41 -12.48 2.17 1.14
N SER A 42 -11.55 2.66 1.94
CA SER A 42 -10.29 2.01 2.36
C SER A 42 -9.31 1.70 1.23
N LEU A 43 -9.75 1.54 0.00
CA LEU A 43 -8.97 1.35 -1.22
C LEU A 43 -9.49 2.26 -2.31
N VAL A 44 -8.60 3.05 -2.92
CA VAL A 44 -8.95 3.88 -4.08
C VAL A 44 -8.00 3.55 -5.23
N VAL A 45 -8.56 3.25 -6.39
CA VAL A 45 -7.82 2.90 -7.60
C VAL A 45 -8.00 4.02 -8.63
N PHE A 46 -6.88 4.54 -9.12
CA PHE A 46 -6.82 5.53 -10.19
C PHE A 46 -6.17 4.89 -11.42
N PRO A 47 -6.93 4.44 -12.41
CA PRO A 47 -6.38 3.82 -13.61
C PRO A 47 -5.55 4.79 -14.45
N SER A 48 -4.58 4.27 -15.19
CA SER A 48 -3.85 4.98 -16.25
C SER A 48 -3.17 6.29 -15.84
N GLN A 49 -2.62 6.36 -14.63
CA GLN A 49 -1.97 7.57 -14.12
C GLN A 49 -0.56 7.78 -14.68
N HIS A 50 0.17 6.72 -14.98
CA HIS A 50 1.54 6.75 -15.53
C HIS A 50 2.46 7.72 -14.75
N LEU A 51 2.48 7.60 -13.43
CA LEU A 51 3.34 8.40 -12.56
C LEU A 51 4.79 7.97 -12.73
N ASN A 52 5.70 8.93 -12.72
CA ASN A 52 7.12 8.69 -12.46
C ASN A 52 7.41 8.95 -10.97
N ASP A 53 8.64 8.66 -10.51
CA ASP A 53 9.00 8.80 -9.10
C ASP A 53 8.77 10.22 -8.57
N GLN A 54 9.07 11.23 -9.35
CA GLN A 54 8.87 12.64 -8.95
C GLN A 54 7.38 12.95 -8.74
N SER A 55 6.53 12.66 -9.73
CA SER A 55 5.09 12.92 -9.63
C SER A 55 4.41 12.04 -8.57
N HIS A 56 4.89 10.81 -8.37
CA HIS A 56 4.44 9.94 -7.31
C HIS A 56 4.73 10.54 -5.92
N LEU A 57 5.99 11.02 -5.72
CA LEU A 57 6.37 11.65 -4.46
C LEU A 57 5.62 12.96 -4.21
N GLU A 58 5.41 13.78 -5.25
CA GLU A 58 4.64 15.02 -5.14
C GLU A 58 3.18 14.75 -4.75
N PHE A 59 2.55 13.76 -5.36
CA PHE A 59 1.22 13.32 -4.97
C PHE A 59 1.19 12.82 -3.53
N THR A 60 2.16 11.99 -3.13
CA THR A 60 2.27 11.49 -1.75
C THR A 60 2.33 12.63 -0.74
N LYS A 61 3.15 13.65 -1.00
CA LYS A 61 3.27 14.84 -0.13
C LYS A 61 1.96 15.62 0.03
N LYS A 62 1.08 15.60 -0.95
CA LYS A 62 -0.25 16.22 -0.83
C LYS A 62 -1.15 15.48 0.16
N LEU A 63 -0.98 14.18 0.32
CA LEU A 63 -1.74 13.37 1.29
C LEU A 63 -1.16 13.45 2.71
N GLY A 64 0.14 13.66 2.85
CA GLY A 64 0.80 13.76 4.16
C GLY A 64 2.31 13.72 4.03
N GLU A 65 2.99 13.67 5.17
CA GLU A 65 4.44 13.51 5.22
C GLU A 65 4.81 12.08 4.78
N PRO A 66 5.67 11.92 3.74
CA PRO A 66 6.08 10.60 3.29
C PRO A 66 6.87 9.86 4.36
N GLU A 67 6.53 8.59 4.58
CA GLU A 67 7.30 7.72 5.46
C GLU A 67 8.61 7.31 4.76
N PRO A 68 9.78 7.53 5.41
CA PRO A 68 11.05 7.10 4.83
C PRO A 68 11.12 5.57 4.77
N ASN A 69 11.58 5.03 3.63
CA ASN A 69 11.79 3.61 3.47
C ASN A 69 12.85 3.11 4.49
N HIS A 70 12.47 2.19 5.35
CA HIS A 70 13.32 1.67 6.41
C HIS A 70 14.42 0.69 5.92
N VAL A 71 14.32 0.20 4.68
CA VAL A 71 15.24 -0.81 4.11
C VAL A 71 16.43 -0.17 3.39
N SER A 72 16.35 1.09 3.01
CA SER A 72 17.43 1.74 2.27
C SER A 72 17.68 3.16 2.75
N LEU A 73 18.53 3.29 3.75
CA LEU A 73 19.45 4.41 3.76
C LEU A 73 20.40 4.18 2.59
N GLY A 74 20.25 4.94 1.50
CA GLY A 74 21.20 4.90 0.40
C GLY A 74 22.61 5.11 0.94
N ARG A 75 23.64 4.59 0.23
CA ARG A 75 25.05 4.74 0.63
C ARG A 75 25.46 6.18 0.95
N ASP A 76 24.67 7.15 0.48
CA ASP A 76 24.91 8.60 0.61
C ASP A 76 24.07 9.25 1.73
N GLY A 77 23.40 8.47 2.59
CA GLY A 77 22.53 9.00 3.64
C GLY A 77 21.24 9.67 3.13
N VAL A 78 20.95 9.55 1.84
CA VAL A 78 19.71 10.07 1.25
C VAL A 78 18.55 9.14 1.60
N VAL A 79 17.50 9.71 2.15
CA VAL A 79 16.27 8.98 2.49
C VAL A 79 15.58 8.54 1.20
N ASN A 80 15.38 7.23 1.04
CA ASN A 80 14.61 6.70 -0.07
C ASN A 80 13.15 6.48 0.36
N TYR A 81 12.23 7.13 -0.34
CA TYR A 81 10.78 7.03 -0.08
C TYR A 81 10.10 5.92 -0.86
N PHE A 82 10.82 5.20 -1.73
CA PHE A 82 10.25 4.17 -2.58
C PHE A 82 10.75 2.78 -2.22
N GLY A 83 9.84 1.83 -2.13
CA GLY A 83 10.12 0.41 -2.12
C GLY A 83 9.65 -0.23 -3.44
N THR A 84 10.49 -1.03 -4.07
CA THR A 84 10.11 -1.80 -5.25
C THR A 84 9.57 -3.15 -4.82
N ILE A 85 8.37 -3.49 -5.27
CA ILE A 85 7.73 -4.80 -5.08
C ILE A 85 7.77 -5.52 -6.42
N GLY A 86 8.51 -6.62 -6.48
CA GLY A 86 8.66 -7.39 -7.72
C GLY A 86 9.99 -8.11 -7.78
N ASN A 87 10.16 -8.90 -8.83
CA ASN A 87 11.38 -9.68 -9.09
C ASN A 87 12.14 -9.22 -10.35
N VAL A 88 11.75 -8.10 -10.93
CA VAL A 88 12.47 -7.46 -12.02
C VAL A 88 13.64 -6.66 -11.44
N GLN A 89 14.85 -6.94 -11.94
CA GLN A 89 16.08 -6.26 -11.52
C GLN A 89 16.29 -4.97 -12.34
N PRO A 90 17.15 -4.04 -11.88
CA PRO A 90 17.42 -2.79 -12.60
C PRO A 90 17.96 -2.97 -14.04
N ASP A 91 18.55 -4.13 -14.34
CA ASP A 91 19.03 -4.49 -15.69
C ASP A 91 17.94 -5.14 -16.56
N GLY A 92 16.70 -5.22 -16.06
CA GLY A 92 15.57 -5.86 -16.73
C GLY A 92 15.52 -7.39 -16.61
N SER A 93 16.49 -8.02 -15.95
CA SER A 93 16.46 -9.47 -15.71
C SER A 93 15.46 -9.83 -14.62
N VAL A 94 14.92 -11.06 -14.68
CA VAL A 94 13.97 -11.56 -13.70
C VAL A 94 14.69 -12.41 -12.65
N ALA A 95 14.67 -11.99 -11.40
CA ALA A 95 15.25 -12.75 -10.29
C ALA A 95 14.44 -14.01 -10.00
N GLY A 96 15.13 -15.14 -9.89
CA GLY A 96 14.52 -16.42 -9.52
C GLY A 96 14.07 -16.46 -8.05
N ASN A 97 13.26 -17.47 -7.71
CA ASN A 97 12.68 -17.65 -6.37
C ASN A 97 13.72 -17.83 -5.24
N SER A 98 14.94 -18.29 -5.58
CA SER A 98 16.05 -18.42 -4.62
C SER A 98 16.78 -17.11 -4.32
N HIS A 99 16.51 -16.04 -5.06
CA HIS A 99 17.16 -14.75 -4.85
C HIS A 99 16.76 -14.16 -3.48
N LYS A 100 17.72 -13.63 -2.74
CA LYS A 100 17.49 -13.11 -1.37
C LYS A 100 16.33 -12.12 -1.30
N GLN A 101 16.29 -11.16 -2.23
CA GLN A 101 15.21 -10.16 -2.29
C GLN A 101 13.86 -10.79 -2.61
N THR A 102 13.79 -11.73 -3.55
CA THR A 102 12.55 -12.44 -3.89
C THR A 102 12.03 -13.21 -2.69
N ARG A 103 12.89 -13.95 -1.98
CA ARG A 103 12.54 -14.64 -0.73
C ARG A 103 12.02 -13.68 0.34
N PHE A 104 12.68 -12.55 0.53
CA PHE A 104 12.24 -11.52 1.49
C PHE A 104 10.85 -10.98 1.14
N LEU A 105 10.57 -10.75 -0.14
CA LEU A 105 9.28 -10.25 -0.62
C LEU A 105 8.15 -11.27 -0.50
N THR A 106 8.45 -12.60 -0.37
CA THR A 106 7.40 -13.60 -0.11
C THR A 106 6.66 -13.38 1.20
N GLY A 107 7.24 -12.61 2.14
CA GLY A 107 6.55 -12.17 3.34
C GLY A 107 5.30 -11.31 3.06
N ASN A 108 5.28 -10.64 1.93
CA ASN A 108 4.13 -9.83 1.52
C ASN A 108 2.95 -10.68 1.00
N ASN A 109 3.15 -11.99 0.78
CA ASN A 109 2.07 -12.92 0.45
C ASN A 109 1.19 -13.28 1.66
N MET A 110 1.62 -12.92 2.87
CA MET A 110 0.79 -13.07 4.07
C MET A 110 -0.10 -11.82 4.22
N TRP A 111 -1.33 -12.03 4.69
CA TRP A 111 -2.23 -10.94 5.03
C TRP A 111 -1.60 -10.02 6.08
N HIS A 112 -1.47 -8.75 5.77
CA HIS A 112 -0.84 -7.76 6.64
C HIS A 112 -1.41 -6.35 6.41
N SER A 113 -1.12 -5.45 7.33
CA SER A 113 -1.21 -4.00 7.13
C SER A 113 0.19 -3.43 7.11
N ASP A 114 0.47 -2.55 6.15
CA ASP A 114 1.75 -1.85 6.07
C ASP A 114 1.97 -0.97 7.30
N SER A 115 3.23 -0.81 7.70
CA SER A 115 3.69 0.10 8.76
C SER A 115 3.00 -0.05 10.13
N SER A 116 2.20 -1.09 10.33
CA SER A 116 1.44 -1.33 11.58
C SER A 116 2.34 -1.52 12.82
N PHE A 117 3.62 -1.87 12.62
CA PHE A 117 4.64 -2.03 13.67
C PHE A 117 5.25 -0.68 14.12
N ARG A 118 4.94 0.42 13.46
CA ARG A 118 5.46 1.74 13.81
C ARG A 118 4.61 2.39 14.90
N LYS A 119 5.26 3.25 15.71
CA LYS A 119 4.57 4.04 16.74
C LYS A 119 3.44 4.91 16.15
N VAL A 120 3.67 5.47 14.96
CA VAL A 120 2.68 6.17 14.16
C VAL A 120 2.63 5.45 12.82
N PRO A 121 1.60 4.64 12.56
CA PRO A 121 1.42 3.96 11.28
C PRO A 121 1.17 4.95 10.15
N SER A 122 1.50 4.57 8.92
CA SER A 122 1.16 5.36 7.74
C SER A 122 -0.36 5.47 7.58
N PHE A 123 -0.83 6.64 7.19
CA PHE A 123 -2.24 6.88 6.85
C PHE A 123 -2.70 6.02 5.67
N VAL A 124 -1.85 5.92 4.65
CA VAL A 124 -2.13 5.17 3.42
C VAL A 124 -0.83 4.69 2.78
N SER A 125 -0.86 3.53 2.15
CA SER A 125 0.18 3.07 1.23
C SER A 125 -0.22 3.40 -0.20
N ILE A 126 0.71 4.00 -0.97
CA ILE A 126 0.46 4.37 -2.36
C ILE A 126 1.34 3.50 -3.25
N MET A 127 0.71 2.71 -4.10
CA MET A 127 1.39 1.81 -5.02
C MET A 127 1.16 2.25 -6.46
N SER A 128 2.24 2.40 -7.22
CA SER A 128 2.20 2.63 -8.66
C SER A 128 2.69 1.37 -9.38
N VAL A 129 1.92 0.91 -10.37
CA VAL A 129 2.23 -0.30 -11.13
C VAL A 129 2.93 0.08 -12.42
N TYR A 130 4.14 -0.43 -12.63
CA TYR A 130 4.95 -0.18 -13.84
C TYR A 130 4.89 -1.33 -14.83
N GLU A 131 4.89 -2.57 -14.32
CA GLU A 131 4.84 -3.78 -15.13
C GLU A 131 3.80 -4.73 -14.54
N VAL A 132 3.03 -5.38 -15.41
CA VAL A 132 1.99 -6.34 -15.05
C VAL A 132 2.32 -7.66 -15.73
N PRO A 133 2.43 -8.80 -15.01
CA PRO A 133 2.60 -10.09 -15.63
C PRO A 133 1.34 -10.49 -16.40
N GLU A 134 1.49 -11.32 -17.45
CA GLU A 134 0.36 -11.85 -18.20
C GLU A 134 -0.56 -12.72 -17.35
N HIS A 135 0.01 -13.42 -16.35
CA HIS A 135 -0.72 -14.30 -15.46
C HIS A 135 -0.19 -14.22 -14.03
N GLY A 136 -1.10 -14.19 -13.05
CA GLY A 136 -0.78 -14.16 -11.63
C GLY A 136 -0.21 -12.82 -11.16
N GLY A 137 0.35 -12.80 -9.96
CA GLY A 137 0.88 -11.59 -9.34
C GLY A 137 -0.19 -10.61 -8.87
N ASP A 138 -1.42 -11.08 -8.68
CA ASP A 138 -2.53 -10.26 -8.21
C ASP A 138 -2.27 -9.76 -6.78
N THR A 139 -2.68 -8.52 -6.52
CA THR A 139 -2.71 -7.98 -5.16
C THR A 139 -4.13 -8.09 -4.63
N GLU A 140 -4.28 -8.85 -3.57
CA GLU A 140 -5.57 -9.08 -2.93
C GLU A 140 -5.75 -8.15 -1.74
N TYR A 141 -6.96 -7.66 -1.54
CA TYR A 141 -7.32 -6.75 -0.46
C TYR A 141 -8.48 -7.29 0.35
N VAL A 142 -8.47 -7.03 1.67
CA VAL A 142 -9.58 -7.34 2.57
C VAL A 142 -9.85 -6.15 3.48
N SER A 143 -11.13 -5.91 3.76
CA SER A 143 -11.54 -4.89 4.72
C SER A 143 -11.64 -5.46 6.13
N ALA A 144 -10.70 -5.09 7.02
CA ALA A 144 -10.77 -5.44 8.43
C ALA A 144 -12.01 -4.81 9.10
N ARG A 145 -12.44 -3.61 8.66
CA ARG A 145 -13.67 -2.94 9.12
C ARG A 145 -14.91 -3.79 8.82
N ALA A 146 -15.00 -4.30 7.58
CA ALA A 146 -16.11 -5.17 7.20
C ALA A 146 -16.04 -6.54 7.87
N ALA A 147 -14.84 -7.09 8.05
CA ALA A 147 -14.64 -8.34 8.80
C ALA A 147 -15.11 -8.18 10.25
N TYR A 148 -14.68 -7.11 10.94
CA TYR A 148 -15.11 -6.81 12.31
C TYR A 148 -16.63 -6.65 12.41
N SER A 149 -17.27 -5.96 11.46
CA SER A 149 -18.72 -5.75 11.46
C SER A 149 -19.54 -7.04 11.36
N ARG A 150 -18.93 -8.13 10.85
CA ARG A 150 -19.58 -9.45 10.71
C ARG A 150 -19.33 -10.39 11.89
N LEU A 151 -18.50 -9.99 12.84
CA LEU A 151 -18.31 -10.78 14.06
C LEU A 151 -19.60 -10.82 14.90
N SER A 152 -19.85 -11.95 15.55
CA SER A 152 -20.92 -12.03 16.53
C SER A 152 -20.62 -11.12 17.73
N SER A 153 -21.65 -10.79 18.53
CA SER A 153 -21.50 -10.00 19.77
C SER A 153 -20.51 -10.65 20.72
N GLU A 154 -20.62 -11.97 20.88
CA GLU A 154 -19.78 -12.75 21.80
C GLU A 154 -18.30 -12.66 21.40
N VAL A 155 -18.00 -12.73 20.10
CA VAL A 155 -16.62 -12.63 19.62
C VAL A 155 -16.09 -11.19 19.79
N ARG A 156 -16.92 -10.17 19.53
CA ARG A 156 -16.52 -8.77 19.75
C ARG A 156 -16.19 -8.51 21.21
N GLU A 157 -17.05 -8.93 22.14
CA GLU A 157 -16.84 -8.81 23.58
C GLU A 157 -15.56 -9.52 24.04
N LEU A 158 -15.24 -10.69 23.42
CA LEU A 158 -14.03 -11.44 23.71
C LEU A 158 -12.77 -10.70 23.27
N ILE A 159 -12.78 -10.08 22.10
CA ILE A 159 -11.58 -9.46 21.52
C ILE A 159 -11.40 -7.98 21.91
N GLU A 160 -12.45 -7.29 22.34
CA GLU A 160 -12.39 -5.86 22.67
C GLU A 160 -11.33 -5.50 23.71
N PRO A 161 -11.11 -6.29 24.80
CA PRO A 161 -10.06 -5.99 25.76
C PRO A 161 -8.65 -6.44 25.34
N LEU A 162 -8.50 -7.08 24.15
CA LEU A 162 -7.23 -7.61 23.72
C LEU A 162 -6.39 -6.56 23.00
N GLU A 163 -5.09 -6.63 23.20
CA GLU A 163 -4.09 -5.85 22.46
C GLU A 163 -3.27 -6.75 21.57
N VAL A 164 -2.88 -6.27 20.39
CA VAL A 164 -2.03 -6.97 19.45
C VAL A 164 -0.70 -6.24 19.32
N ILE A 165 0.40 -6.97 19.53
CA ILE A 165 1.74 -6.43 19.30
C ILE A 165 2.14 -6.72 17.85
N HIS A 166 2.38 -5.66 17.09
CA HIS A 166 2.92 -5.75 15.74
C HIS A 166 4.45 -5.68 15.80
N ASP A 167 5.11 -6.82 15.60
CA ASP A 167 6.57 -6.94 15.63
C ASP A 167 7.09 -7.27 14.22
N TYR A 168 7.87 -6.34 13.67
CA TYR A 168 8.44 -6.48 12.33
C TYR A 168 9.44 -7.65 12.24
N VAL A 169 10.33 -7.77 13.22
CA VAL A 169 11.36 -8.81 13.25
C VAL A 169 10.71 -10.19 13.34
N PHE A 170 9.73 -10.35 14.24
CA PHE A 170 8.97 -11.58 14.35
C PHE A 170 8.26 -11.93 13.03
N SER A 171 7.64 -10.97 12.38
CA SER A 171 6.97 -11.17 11.09
C SER A 171 7.96 -11.64 10.02
N ARG A 172 9.11 -10.99 9.88
CA ARG A 172 10.09 -11.31 8.84
C ARG A 172 10.84 -12.62 9.12
N SER A 173 11.06 -13.00 10.36
CA SER A 173 11.68 -14.28 10.73
C SER A 173 10.89 -15.51 10.26
N LYS A 174 9.63 -15.33 9.85
CA LYS A 174 8.82 -16.42 9.28
C LYS A 174 9.17 -16.76 7.83
N VAL A 175 9.83 -15.85 7.11
CA VAL A 175 10.08 -15.98 5.66
C VAL A 175 11.54 -15.83 5.26
N ALA A 176 12.37 -15.25 6.11
CA ALA A 176 13.81 -15.06 5.86
C ALA A 176 14.59 -15.11 7.17
N ASP A 177 15.86 -15.48 7.07
CA ASP A 177 16.79 -15.30 8.18
C ASP A 177 16.99 -13.78 8.37
N VAL A 178 16.61 -13.29 9.51
CA VAL A 178 16.76 -11.89 9.91
C VAL A 178 17.97 -11.82 10.82
N ASP A 179 19.12 -11.47 10.22
CA ASP A 179 20.35 -11.15 10.97
C ASP A 179 20.27 -9.76 11.59
#